data_00e92c72ec8fbf2b489fc3c227967a76
#
_entry.id   00e92c72ec8fbf2b489fc3c227967a76
#
_cell.length_a   1.000
_cell.length_b   1.000
_cell.length_c   1.000
_cell.angle_alpha   90.00
_cell.angle_beta   90.00
_cell.angle_gamma   90.00
#
_symmetry.space_group_name_H-M   'P 1'
#
loop_
_entity.id
_entity.type
_entity.pdbx_description
1 polymer ?
#
loop_
_entity_poly.entity_id
_entity_poly.type
_entity_poly.pdbx_seq_one_letter_code
_entity_poly.pdbx_strand_id
1 'polypeptide(L)'
;MNRLSPARTLLLTLLLLLAVPTGTWAIKIVHGPYLQNVYQTEATIVWQSDKPSVGWVEIAPDDGTTYYAQARTKYYDTHIGIKRTSELHAVRLTGLRPGTRYRYRVYAKEVLRHEGNWVGYGRVAATDVFQHKPLSFVTLDANKQETSFVMLNDVHGRHDMITPLLQKADYKHRDVILYNGDMISITNSTDGYFTEFMDESIKLFASERCIYYVRGNHETRGETATAFQDYFNPRQPHLYFSFRQGPVYFICLDTGEDKPDDDIEYAGITDYDSYRSEQAAWLKTLPSDPLYQSARWRIVVAHMPTIDDPSSWHGQMDCLKKFTPVLNSMDIDLMVCGHMHEDMYREPSQTVHYPVLVNSNRGILEAETEGNQLRVKVTRLDGKTVNAHTYRAQR
;
A
#
# COMPACT_ATOMS: atom_id res chain seq x y z
N MET A 1 72.40 -6.23 17.81
CA MET A 1 71.33 -5.87 16.87
C MET A 1 70.67 -7.18 16.42
N ASN A 2 69.57 -7.57 17.08
CA ASN A 2 68.84 -8.81 16.73
C ASN A 2 68.03 -8.61 15.49
N ARG A 3 68.41 -9.18 14.38
CA ARG A 3 67.61 -9.27 13.16
C ARG A 3 66.50 -10.27 13.38
N LEU A 4 65.25 -9.80 13.25
CA LEU A 4 64.10 -10.67 13.28
C LEU A 4 64.18 -11.66 12.10
N SER A 5 63.85 -12.95 12.35
CA SER A 5 63.88 -13.99 11.32
C SER A 5 62.84 -13.69 10.22
N PRO A 6 63.12 -14.04 8.95
CA PRO A 6 62.22 -13.76 7.85
C PRO A 6 60.82 -14.36 8.01
N ALA A 7 60.64 -15.43 8.75
CA ALA A 7 59.36 -16.03 9.10
C ALA A 7 58.51 -15.15 10.06
N ARG A 8 59.15 -14.41 11.00
CA ARG A 8 58.46 -13.46 11.88
C ARG A 8 58.00 -12.20 11.16
N THR A 9 58.82 -11.73 10.19
CA THR A 9 58.45 -10.59 9.36
C THR A 9 57.31 -10.95 8.42
N LEU A 10 57.30 -12.15 7.83
CA LEU A 10 56.19 -12.63 7.00
C LEU A 10 54.87 -12.79 7.78
N LEU A 11 54.93 -13.28 9.05
CA LEU A 11 53.76 -13.43 9.90
C LEU A 11 53.16 -12.07 10.30
N LEU A 12 54.00 -11.06 10.61
CA LEU A 12 53.55 -9.70 10.90
C LEU A 12 52.96 -9.00 9.66
N THR A 13 53.50 -9.24 8.48
CA THR A 13 52.94 -8.69 7.26
C THR A 13 51.63 -9.38 6.85
N LEU A 14 51.49 -10.67 7.11
CA LEU A 14 50.24 -11.42 6.92
C LEU A 14 49.13 -11.00 7.91
N LEU A 15 49.49 -10.72 9.18
CA LEU A 15 48.56 -10.20 10.17
C LEU A 15 48.12 -8.76 9.87
N LEU A 16 48.97 -7.93 9.26
CA LEU A 16 48.62 -6.58 8.81
C LEU A 16 47.77 -6.59 7.54
N LEU A 17 47.88 -7.61 6.69
CA LEU A 17 47.05 -7.77 5.48
C LEU A 17 45.65 -8.36 5.81
N LEU A 18 45.47 -8.99 6.97
CA LEU A 18 44.15 -9.45 7.44
C LEU A 18 43.35 -8.37 8.18
N ALA A 19 43.95 -7.25 8.51
CA ALA A 19 43.28 -6.04 8.96
C ALA A 19 42.84 -5.19 7.75
N VAL A 20 42.13 -5.83 6.77
CA VAL A 20 41.32 -5.05 5.84
C VAL A 20 40.28 -4.37 6.73
N PRO A 21 40.27 -3.04 6.84
CA PRO A 21 39.15 -2.39 7.49
C PRO A 21 37.94 -2.80 6.67
N THR A 22 37.09 -3.63 7.24
CA THR A 22 35.73 -3.77 6.73
C THR A 22 35.15 -2.37 6.87
N GLY A 23 35.31 -1.59 5.80
CA GLY A 23 34.77 -0.24 5.74
C GLY A 23 33.29 -0.37 6.03
N THR A 24 32.90 -0.02 7.24
CA THR A 24 31.50 0.02 7.59
C THR A 24 30.88 1.11 6.73
N TRP A 25 30.30 0.71 5.60
CA TRP A 25 29.56 1.62 4.76
C TRP A 25 28.54 2.35 5.62
N ALA A 26 28.39 3.65 5.39
CA ALA A 26 27.38 4.43 6.12
C ALA A 26 25.99 3.81 5.87
N ILE A 27 25.16 3.79 6.91
CA ILE A 27 23.76 3.36 6.78
C ILE A 27 23.06 4.10 5.63
N LYS A 28 22.20 3.41 4.91
CA LYS A 28 21.40 3.96 3.80
C LYS A 28 19.92 3.61 3.99
N ILE A 29 19.05 4.44 3.44
CA ILE A 29 17.67 4.07 3.14
C ILE A 29 17.72 3.34 1.79
N VAL A 30 17.31 2.07 1.77
CA VAL A 30 17.40 1.21 0.58
C VAL A 30 16.09 1.14 -0.17
N HIS A 31 14.95 1.19 0.55
CA HIS A 31 13.63 1.24 -0.05
C HIS A 31 12.78 2.33 0.62
N GLY A 32 12.00 3.03 -0.18
CA GLY A 32 11.14 4.11 0.30
C GLY A 32 11.83 5.48 0.36
N PRO A 33 11.24 6.44 1.09
CA PRO A 33 9.97 6.28 1.81
C PRO A 33 8.76 6.14 0.89
N TYR A 34 7.70 5.50 1.39
CA TYR A 34 6.40 5.45 0.72
C TYR A 34 5.25 5.67 1.71
N LEU A 35 4.13 6.12 1.18
CA LEU A 35 2.96 6.53 1.96
C LEU A 35 1.95 5.39 2.06
N GLN A 36 1.42 5.19 3.26
CA GLN A 36 0.33 4.29 3.58
C GLN A 36 -0.71 5.02 4.43
N ASN A 37 -1.96 4.56 4.41
CA ASN A 37 -3.02 5.07 5.29
C ASN A 37 -3.12 6.59 5.34
N VAL A 38 -2.99 7.25 4.19
CA VAL A 38 -3.24 8.69 4.13
C VAL A 38 -4.75 8.89 4.14
N TYR A 39 -5.26 9.37 5.29
CA TYR A 39 -6.67 9.70 5.48
C TYR A 39 -6.82 11.19 5.79
N GLN A 40 -7.98 11.62 6.30
CA GLN A 40 -8.23 13.04 6.59
C GLN A 40 -7.29 13.62 7.66
N THR A 41 -6.97 12.82 8.69
CA THR A 41 -6.27 13.30 9.88
C THR A 41 -5.03 12.49 10.25
N GLU A 42 -4.61 11.60 9.36
CA GLU A 42 -3.46 10.73 9.61
C GLU A 42 -2.77 10.30 8.31
N ALA A 43 -1.53 9.87 8.44
CA ALA A 43 -0.73 9.22 7.40
C ALA A 43 0.29 8.29 8.04
N THR A 44 0.67 7.23 7.34
CA THR A 44 1.81 6.37 7.73
C THR A 44 2.90 6.51 6.69
N ILE A 45 4.14 6.68 7.13
CA ILE A 45 5.32 6.75 6.27
C ILE A 45 6.18 5.54 6.58
N VAL A 46 6.49 4.75 5.54
CA VAL A 46 7.23 3.49 5.63
C VAL A 46 8.52 3.60 4.83
N TRP A 47 9.62 3.07 5.36
CA TRP A 47 10.90 2.95 4.65
C TRP A 47 11.75 1.82 5.23
N GLN A 48 12.73 1.36 4.48
CA GLN A 48 13.67 0.34 4.92
C GLN A 48 15.11 0.88 4.83
N SER A 49 15.90 0.62 5.87
CA SER A 49 17.34 0.85 5.92
C SER A 49 18.12 -0.46 5.71
N ASP A 50 19.36 -0.35 5.26
CA ASP A 50 20.27 -1.49 5.05
C ASP A 50 20.86 -2.05 6.36
N LYS A 51 20.52 -1.45 7.50
CA LYS A 51 21.01 -1.83 8.83
C LYS A 51 19.99 -1.55 9.90
N PRO A 52 20.03 -2.28 11.03
CA PRO A 52 19.20 -1.98 12.19
C PRO A 52 19.38 -0.53 12.64
N SER A 53 18.27 0.19 12.79
CA SER A 53 18.27 1.61 13.09
C SER A 53 17.10 2.01 13.98
N VAL A 54 17.19 3.21 14.58
CA VAL A 54 16.04 3.90 15.13
C VAL A 54 15.55 4.91 14.11
N GLY A 55 14.30 4.73 13.66
CA GLY A 55 13.66 5.54 12.63
C GLY A 55 12.79 6.66 13.19
N TRP A 56 12.73 7.81 12.50
CA TRP A 56 11.75 8.87 12.76
C TRP A 56 11.42 9.69 11.52
N VAL A 57 10.29 10.36 11.59
CA VAL A 57 9.82 11.32 10.59
C VAL A 57 9.78 12.72 11.21
N GLU A 58 10.15 13.71 10.44
CA GLU A 58 9.86 15.12 10.72
C GLU A 58 8.88 15.64 9.65
N ILE A 59 7.89 16.45 10.05
CA ILE A 59 6.93 17.08 9.14
C ILE A 59 6.97 18.60 9.25
N ALA A 60 6.63 19.26 8.17
CA ALA A 60 6.53 20.71 8.05
C ALA A 60 5.28 21.09 7.25
N PRO A 61 4.62 22.22 7.54
CA PRO A 61 3.61 22.76 6.65
C PRO A 61 4.25 23.14 5.30
N ASP A 62 3.46 23.12 4.23
CA ASP A 62 3.87 23.64 2.92
C ASP A 62 3.46 25.12 2.81
N ASP A 63 4.21 25.97 3.51
CA ASP A 63 3.94 27.40 3.69
C ASP A 63 4.94 28.33 2.98
N GLY A 64 5.76 27.75 2.09
CA GLY A 64 6.78 28.48 1.34
C GLY A 64 8.06 28.82 2.12
N THR A 65 8.11 28.52 3.43
CA THR A 65 9.33 28.70 4.23
C THR A 65 10.36 27.60 3.93
N THR A 66 11.63 27.84 4.28
CA THR A 66 12.63 26.76 4.24
C THR A 66 12.24 25.66 5.21
N TYR A 67 12.60 24.40 4.89
CA TYR A 67 12.17 23.25 5.69
C TYR A 67 12.54 23.37 7.17
N TYR A 68 13.73 23.90 7.48
CA TYR A 68 14.24 24.12 8.83
C TYR A 68 14.17 25.56 9.31
N ALA A 69 13.26 26.37 8.77
CA ALA A 69 13.00 27.71 9.33
C ALA A 69 12.61 27.66 10.82
N GLN A 70 12.03 26.55 11.25
CA GLN A 70 11.67 26.25 12.63
C GLN A 70 12.09 24.82 13.00
N ALA A 71 12.28 24.55 14.29
CA ALA A 71 12.48 23.20 14.80
C ALA A 71 11.28 22.31 14.44
N ARG A 72 11.53 21.07 14.05
CA ARG A 72 10.51 20.10 13.67
C ARG A 72 10.30 19.06 14.76
N THR A 73 9.03 18.72 15.00
CA THR A 73 8.67 17.60 15.88
C THR A 73 9.13 16.30 15.24
N LYS A 74 9.72 15.42 16.04
CA LYS A 74 10.15 14.09 15.64
C LYS A 74 9.08 13.08 16.02
N TYR A 75 8.60 12.34 15.03
CA TYR A 75 7.67 11.22 15.20
C TYR A 75 8.46 9.92 15.02
N TYR A 76 8.62 9.17 16.10
CA TYR A 76 9.44 7.96 16.10
C TYR A 76 8.62 6.71 15.75
N ASP A 77 9.27 5.74 15.12
CA ASP A 77 8.77 4.36 15.06
C ASP A 77 8.85 3.78 16.48
N THR A 78 7.68 3.61 17.12
CA THR A 78 7.57 3.16 18.51
C THR A 78 6.58 2.01 18.63
N HIS A 79 6.90 1.07 19.53
CA HIS A 79 5.97 0.04 19.96
C HIS A 79 5.84 0.10 21.49
N ILE A 80 4.63 0.22 22.01
CA ILE A 80 4.33 0.34 23.45
C ILE A 80 5.22 1.37 24.18
N GLY A 81 5.47 2.52 23.53
CA GLY A 81 6.29 3.60 24.10
C GLY A 81 7.81 3.46 23.93
N ILE A 82 8.29 2.38 23.34
CA ILE A 82 9.71 2.12 23.10
C ILE A 82 10.02 2.34 21.63
N LYS A 83 11.09 3.06 21.30
CA LYS A 83 11.59 3.21 19.93
C LYS A 83 12.09 1.87 19.42
N ARG A 84 11.57 1.45 18.28
CA ARG A 84 12.00 0.19 17.66
C ARG A 84 13.40 0.33 17.09
N THR A 85 14.20 -0.73 17.26
CA THR A 85 15.40 -0.97 16.48
C THR A 85 15.03 -1.97 15.39
N SER A 86 15.00 -1.52 14.15
CA SER A 86 14.55 -2.32 13.00
C SER A 86 15.25 -1.84 11.73
N GLU A 87 15.19 -2.61 10.67
CA GLU A 87 15.51 -2.18 9.32
C GLU A 87 14.27 -1.59 8.64
N LEU A 88 13.09 -2.21 8.84
CA LEU A 88 11.82 -1.68 8.35
C LEU A 88 11.19 -0.76 9.41
N HIS A 89 10.84 0.45 9.01
CA HIS A 89 10.20 1.46 9.84
C HIS A 89 8.84 1.87 9.30
N ALA A 90 7.86 2.01 10.19
CA ALA A 90 6.53 2.53 9.90
C ALA A 90 6.14 3.58 10.95
N VAL A 91 6.05 4.83 10.55
CA VAL A 91 5.73 5.94 11.46
C VAL A 91 4.35 6.49 11.14
N ARG A 92 3.42 6.33 12.08
CA ARG A 92 2.07 6.88 11.97
C ARG A 92 2.04 8.32 12.49
N LEU A 93 1.60 9.23 11.64
CA LEU A 93 1.32 10.62 11.93
C LEU A 93 -0.18 10.78 12.20
N THR A 94 -0.55 11.44 13.30
CA THR A 94 -1.94 11.70 13.67
C THR A 94 -2.17 13.17 13.95
N GLY A 95 -3.44 13.60 14.04
CA GLY A 95 -3.79 14.99 14.29
C GLY A 95 -3.52 15.93 13.12
N LEU A 96 -3.44 15.39 11.91
CA LEU A 96 -3.30 16.16 10.69
C LEU A 96 -4.62 16.86 10.34
N ARG A 97 -4.56 17.91 9.52
CA ARG A 97 -5.74 18.62 9.01
C ARG A 97 -6.15 18.03 7.65
N PRO A 98 -7.46 17.85 7.39
CA PRO A 98 -7.95 17.42 6.09
C PRO A 98 -7.55 18.36 4.96
N GLY A 99 -7.38 17.81 3.75
CA GLY A 99 -7.07 18.56 2.53
C GLY A 99 -5.78 19.39 2.60
N THR A 100 -4.86 19.03 3.49
CA THR A 100 -3.69 19.85 3.80
C THR A 100 -2.41 19.19 3.27
N ARG A 101 -1.57 19.98 2.62
CA ARG A 101 -0.25 19.54 2.17
C ARG A 101 0.76 19.64 3.31
N TYR A 102 1.52 18.57 3.51
CA TYR A 102 2.64 18.50 4.44
C TYR A 102 3.90 18.11 3.69
N ARG A 103 5.01 18.77 4.02
CA ARG A 103 6.36 18.35 3.63
C ARG A 103 6.91 17.43 4.71
N TYR A 104 7.73 16.45 4.33
CA TYR A 104 8.29 15.52 5.30
C TYR A 104 9.72 15.10 4.97
N ARG A 105 10.40 14.54 5.97
CA ARG A 105 11.73 13.96 5.88
C ARG A 105 11.79 12.74 6.78
N VAL A 106 12.43 11.66 6.31
CA VAL A 106 12.65 10.45 7.10
C VAL A 106 14.12 10.30 7.47
N TYR A 107 14.37 9.62 8.58
CA TYR A 107 15.68 9.38 9.15
C TYR A 107 15.82 7.96 9.65
N ALA A 108 17.04 7.41 9.56
CA ALA A 108 17.45 6.15 10.13
C ALA A 108 18.79 6.32 10.85
N LYS A 109 18.80 6.21 12.20
CA LYS A 109 20.02 6.29 13.00
C LYS A 109 20.49 4.87 13.31
N GLU A 110 21.62 4.49 12.73
CA GLU A 110 22.21 3.16 12.89
C GLU A 110 22.39 2.79 14.37
N VAL A 111 22.02 1.55 14.72
CA VAL A 111 22.29 0.95 16.03
C VAL A 111 23.41 -0.05 15.84
N LEU A 112 24.60 0.30 16.34
CA LEU A 112 25.80 -0.54 16.24
C LEU A 112 25.80 -1.67 17.28
N ARG A 113 25.22 -1.40 18.44
CA ARG A 113 25.20 -2.33 19.58
C ARG A 113 24.06 -1.98 20.52
N HIS A 114 23.38 -2.97 21.04
CA HIS A 114 22.39 -2.83 22.11
C HIS A 114 22.58 -3.95 23.12
N GLU A 115 23.06 -3.63 24.31
CA GLU A 115 23.31 -4.56 25.40
C GLU A 115 22.75 -4.01 26.70
N GLY A 116 21.76 -4.68 27.26
CA GLY A 116 21.04 -4.19 28.42
C GLY A 116 20.49 -2.77 28.20
N ASN A 117 20.88 -1.83 29.05
CA ASN A 117 20.48 -0.41 28.92
C ASN A 117 21.47 0.43 28.11
N TRP A 118 22.52 -0.15 27.58
CA TRP A 118 23.51 0.57 26.78
C TRP A 118 23.25 0.42 25.29
N VAL A 119 23.15 1.54 24.58
CA VAL A 119 22.95 1.57 23.13
C VAL A 119 24.05 2.40 22.48
N GLY A 120 24.82 1.78 21.58
CA GLY A 120 25.82 2.45 20.75
C GLY A 120 25.23 2.79 19.39
N TYR A 121 25.30 4.07 19.02
CA TYR A 121 24.77 4.57 17.75
C TYR A 121 25.89 4.85 16.75
N GLY A 122 25.58 4.57 15.48
CA GLY A 122 26.39 4.91 14.32
C GLY A 122 25.93 6.18 13.62
N ARG A 123 26.02 6.17 12.28
CA ARG A 123 25.66 7.29 11.41
C ARG A 123 24.14 7.40 11.23
N VAL A 124 23.73 8.52 10.63
CA VAL A 124 22.33 8.80 10.29
C VAL A 124 22.19 8.88 8.78
N ALA A 125 21.28 8.09 8.21
CA ALA A 125 20.75 8.28 6.86
C ALA A 125 19.49 9.14 6.92
N ALA A 126 19.24 9.95 5.89
CA ALA A 126 18.04 10.76 5.80
C ALA A 126 17.74 11.12 4.33
N THR A 127 16.47 11.38 4.02
CA THR A 127 16.10 11.98 2.73
C THR A 127 16.61 13.40 2.63
N ASP A 128 16.99 13.84 1.41
CA ASP A 128 17.53 15.17 1.18
C ASP A 128 16.41 16.24 1.12
N VAL A 129 16.69 17.41 1.70
CA VAL A 129 15.79 18.57 1.67
C VAL A 129 16.53 19.88 1.30
N PHE A 130 17.82 19.78 1.01
CA PHE A 130 18.67 20.94 0.71
C PHE A 130 18.99 21.06 -0.78
N GLN A 131 19.29 19.92 -1.44
CA GLN A 131 19.58 19.87 -2.87
C GLN A 131 18.33 19.55 -3.70
N HIS A 132 17.33 18.93 -3.07
CA HIS A 132 16.05 18.57 -3.66
C HIS A 132 14.89 19.17 -2.88
N LYS A 133 13.74 19.33 -3.54
CA LYS A 133 12.50 19.67 -2.82
C LYS A 133 12.22 18.61 -1.76
N PRO A 134 11.83 18.99 -0.55
CA PRO A 134 11.32 18.05 0.43
C PRO A 134 10.16 17.24 -0.15
N LEU A 135 10.11 15.95 0.16
CA LEU A 135 8.95 15.12 -0.14
C LEU A 135 7.70 15.70 0.51
N SER A 136 6.57 15.55 -0.14
CA SER A 136 5.30 16.10 0.36
C SER A 136 4.14 15.15 0.09
N PHE A 137 3.07 15.28 0.88
CA PHE A 137 1.81 14.57 0.65
C PHE A 137 0.63 15.48 1.01
N VAL A 138 -0.56 15.10 0.53
CA VAL A 138 -1.81 15.79 0.85
C VAL A 138 -2.73 14.79 1.54
N THR A 139 -3.31 15.19 2.68
CA THR A 139 -4.34 14.42 3.37
C THR A 139 -5.65 14.43 2.58
N LEU A 140 -6.47 13.40 2.74
CA LEU A 140 -7.79 13.35 2.11
C LEU A 140 -8.71 14.48 2.60
N ASP A 141 -9.66 14.86 1.76
CA ASP A 141 -10.68 15.87 2.06
C ASP A 141 -12.08 15.37 1.66
N ALA A 142 -12.91 15.11 2.66
CA ALA A 142 -14.30 14.69 2.45
C ALA A 142 -15.19 15.80 1.85
N ASN A 143 -14.75 17.07 1.92
CA ASN A 143 -15.49 18.24 1.42
C ASN A 143 -15.15 18.59 -0.04
N LYS A 144 -14.16 17.93 -0.63
CA LYS A 144 -13.86 18.10 -2.05
C LYS A 144 -15.09 17.76 -2.89
N GLN A 145 -15.38 18.56 -3.93
CA GLN A 145 -16.63 18.42 -4.71
C GLN A 145 -16.56 17.24 -5.69
N GLU A 146 -15.40 16.93 -6.19
CA GLU A 146 -15.14 15.91 -7.19
C GLU A 146 -14.00 14.99 -6.74
N THR A 147 -14.00 13.78 -7.25
CA THR A 147 -12.95 12.79 -6.98
C THR A 147 -12.63 12.04 -8.25
N SER A 148 -11.34 11.84 -8.48
CA SER A 148 -10.85 10.98 -9.54
C SER A 148 -9.94 9.89 -8.98
N PHE A 149 -10.02 8.70 -9.55
CA PHE A 149 -9.16 7.59 -9.13
C PHE A 149 -8.72 6.71 -10.31
N VAL A 150 -7.64 6.00 -10.09
CA VAL A 150 -7.16 4.95 -10.99
C VAL A 150 -6.99 3.65 -10.21
N MET A 151 -7.19 2.52 -10.89
CA MET A 151 -6.98 1.20 -10.32
C MET A 151 -6.15 0.34 -11.26
N LEU A 152 -5.08 -0.24 -10.70
CA LEU A 152 -4.18 -1.21 -11.32
C LEU A 152 -4.27 -2.53 -10.54
N ASN A 153 -4.19 -3.68 -11.22
CA ASN A 153 -4.31 -5.00 -10.65
C ASN A 153 -3.56 -6.05 -11.49
N ASP A 154 -3.34 -7.24 -10.93
CA ASP A 154 -2.82 -8.43 -11.64
C ASP A 154 -1.50 -8.18 -12.38
N VAL A 155 -0.59 -7.45 -11.77
CA VAL A 155 0.74 -7.14 -12.34
C VAL A 155 1.64 -8.37 -12.32
N HIS A 156 1.56 -9.21 -11.27
CA HIS A 156 2.34 -10.45 -11.13
C HIS A 156 3.84 -10.26 -11.38
N GLY A 157 4.45 -9.26 -10.74
CA GLY A 157 5.89 -8.97 -10.85
C GLY A 157 6.33 -8.32 -12.17
N ARG A 158 5.40 -8.05 -13.10
CA ARG A 158 5.70 -7.34 -14.35
C ARG A 158 5.82 -5.82 -14.10
N HIS A 159 6.76 -5.43 -13.25
CA HIS A 159 6.92 -4.04 -12.79
C HIS A 159 7.07 -3.03 -13.94
N ASP A 160 7.58 -3.45 -15.11
CA ASP A 160 7.70 -2.65 -16.33
C ASP A 160 6.35 -2.18 -16.90
N MET A 161 5.23 -2.81 -16.52
CA MET A 161 3.89 -2.39 -16.92
C MET A 161 3.32 -1.24 -16.06
N ILE A 162 3.81 -1.05 -14.85
CA ILE A 162 3.27 -0.07 -13.88
C ILE A 162 3.35 1.34 -14.44
N THR A 163 4.54 1.77 -14.82
CA THR A 163 4.77 3.13 -15.34
C THR A 163 3.94 3.43 -16.59
N PRO A 164 3.95 2.59 -17.66
CA PRO A 164 3.15 2.87 -18.85
C PRO A 164 1.64 2.92 -18.58
N LEU A 165 1.10 2.02 -17.76
CA LEU A 165 -0.33 2.00 -17.41
C LEU A 165 -0.73 3.26 -16.64
N LEU A 166 0.01 3.61 -15.59
CA LEU A 166 -0.28 4.80 -14.78
C LEU A 166 -0.16 6.09 -15.60
N GLN A 167 0.84 6.20 -16.49
CA GLN A 167 0.98 7.35 -17.40
C GLN A 167 -0.19 7.44 -18.38
N LYS A 168 -0.69 6.30 -18.89
CA LYS A 168 -1.88 6.24 -19.76
C LYS A 168 -3.10 6.83 -19.09
N ALA A 169 -3.26 6.61 -17.78
CA ALA A 169 -4.38 7.08 -16.97
C ALA A 169 -4.15 8.47 -16.34
N ASP A 170 -3.08 9.17 -16.72
CA ASP A 170 -2.72 10.48 -16.17
C ASP A 170 -2.75 10.50 -14.63
N TYR A 171 -2.08 9.52 -14.03
CA TYR A 171 -2.08 9.31 -12.58
C TYR A 171 -1.71 10.56 -11.77
N LYS A 172 -0.92 11.48 -12.36
CA LYS A 172 -0.46 12.70 -11.68
C LYS A 172 -1.60 13.63 -11.29
N HIS A 173 -2.70 13.59 -12.02
CA HIS A 173 -3.89 14.41 -11.79
C HIS A 173 -5.04 13.64 -11.11
N ARG A 174 -4.81 12.40 -10.67
CA ARG A 174 -5.81 11.61 -9.94
C ARG A 174 -5.68 11.80 -8.43
N ASP A 175 -6.81 11.76 -7.73
CA ASP A 175 -6.84 11.92 -6.27
C ASP A 175 -6.41 10.64 -5.55
N VAL A 176 -6.86 9.49 -6.05
CA VAL A 176 -6.67 8.19 -5.41
C VAL A 176 -6.02 7.22 -6.39
N ILE A 177 -5.02 6.48 -5.91
CA ILE A 177 -4.36 5.40 -6.65
C ILE A 177 -4.60 4.09 -5.89
N LEU A 178 -5.30 3.17 -6.54
CA LEU A 178 -5.65 1.86 -6.00
C LEU A 178 -4.78 0.78 -6.65
N TYR A 179 -4.18 -0.06 -5.83
CA TYR A 179 -3.63 -1.34 -6.26
C TYR A 179 -4.58 -2.42 -5.78
N ASN A 180 -5.19 -3.15 -6.71
CA ASN A 180 -6.26 -4.08 -6.41
C ASN A 180 -5.82 -5.54 -6.59
N GLY A 181 -4.75 -5.90 -5.88
CA GLY A 181 -4.27 -7.26 -5.72
C GLY A 181 -3.45 -7.81 -6.87
N ASP A 182 -2.81 -8.92 -6.59
CA ASP A 182 -1.97 -9.70 -7.49
C ASP A 182 -0.86 -8.86 -8.15
N MET A 183 -0.26 -7.98 -7.35
CA MET A 183 0.92 -7.21 -7.77
C MET A 183 2.17 -8.09 -7.79
N ILE A 184 2.19 -9.13 -6.98
CA ILE A 184 3.22 -10.17 -6.87
C ILE A 184 2.60 -11.54 -7.13
N SER A 185 3.39 -12.51 -7.61
CA SER A 185 2.87 -13.87 -7.87
C SER A 185 2.90 -14.78 -6.65
N ILE A 186 3.88 -14.59 -5.76
CA ILE A 186 4.05 -15.37 -4.52
C ILE A 186 4.99 -14.64 -3.56
N THR A 187 4.71 -14.66 -2.27
CA THR A 187 5.47 -13.93 -1.24
C THR A 187 6.50 -14.84 -0.55
N ASN A 188 7.46 -15.37 -1.29
CA ASN A 188 8.53 -16.21 -0.73
C ASN A 188 9.63 -15.38 -0.05
N SER A 189 9.73 -14.09 -0.35
CA SER A 189 10.66 -13.15 0.25
C SER A 189 10.03 -11.77 0.37
N THR A 190 10.30 -11.09 1.48
CA THR A 190 9.84 -9.71 1.68
C THR A 190 10.49 -8.72 0.70
N ASP A 191 11.68 -9.02 0.16
CA ASP A 191 12.31 -8.23 -0.89
C ASP A 191 11.47 -8.22 -2.19
N GLY A 192 10.66 -9.26 -2.41
CA GLY A 192 9.73 -9.34 -3.54
C GLY A 192 8.75 -8.18 -3.58
N TYR A 193 8.27 -7.70 -2.43
CA TYR A 193 7.39 -6.53 -2.39
C TYR A 193 8.03 -5.28 -3.02
N PHE A 194 9.34 -5.12 -2.85
CA PHE A 194 10.05 -3.98 -3.43
C PHE A 194 10.43 -4.23 -4.89
N THR A 195 11.08 -5.34 -5.17
CA THR A 195 11.65 -5.61 -6.49
C THR A 195 10.59 -5.85 -7.57
N GLU A 196 9.42 -6.40 -7.20
CA GLU A 196 8.37 -6.73 -8.17
C GLU A 196 7.42 -5.57 -8.47
N PHE A 197 7.22 -4.60 -7.54
CA PHE A 197 6.33 -3.47 -7.82
C PHE A 197 6.56 -2.19 -7.01
N MET A 198 7.01 -2.27 -5.72
CA MET A 198 7.07 -1.08 -4.88
C MET A 198 8.20 -0.12 -5.28
N ASP A 199 9.38 -0.61 -5.66
CA ASP A 199 10.50 0.25 -6.05
C ASP A 199 10.17 1.09 -7.29
N GLU A 200 9.46 0.51 -8.28
CA GLU A 200 8.97 1.27 -9.43
C GLU A 200 7.90 2.28 -9.01
N SER A 201 6.99 1.90 -8.11
CA SER A 201 5.96 2.79 -7.58
C SER A 201 6.55 3.94 -6.75
N ILE A 202 7.57 3.66 -5.91
CA ILE A 202 8.29 4.66 -5.10
C ILE A 202 8.98 5.68 -6.00
N LYS A 203 9.71 5.19 -7.00
CA LYS A 203 10.38 6.04 -8.00
C LYS A 203 9.40 6.92 -8.75
N LEU A 204 8.19 6.43 -9.01
CA LEU A 204 7.19 7.13 -9.82
C LEU A 204 6.34 8.10 -9.00
N PHE A 205 5.81 7.69 -7.83
CA PHE A 205 4.86 8.51 -7.07
C PHE A 205 4.69 8.14 -5.58
N ALA A 206 4.98 6.91 -5.16
CA ALA A 206 4.53 6.41 -3.86
C ALA A 206 5.17 7.13 -2.66
N SER A 207 6.27 7.87 -2.87
CA SER A 207 6.84 8.77 -1.86
C SER A 207 5.97 10.02 -1.60
N GLU A 208 5.09 10.41 -2.53
CA GLU A 208 4.29 11.65 -2.38
C GLU A 208 2.78 11.41 -2.52
N ARG A 209 2.36 10.20 -2.91
CA ARG A 209 0.97 9.77 -3.04
C ARG A 209 0.78 8.39 -2.44
N CYS A 210 -0.29 8.22 -1.69
CA CYS A 210 -0.63 6.95 -1.07
C CYS A 210 -1.07 5.92 -2.11
N ILE A 211 -0.59 4.70 -1.96
CA ILE A 211 -1.20 3.52 -2.57
C ILE A 211 -2.24 2.98 -1.59
N TYR A 212 -3.51 2.95 -2.00
CA TYR A 212 -4.55 2.23 -1.27
C TYR A 212 -4.57 0.81 -1.82
N TYR A 213 -3.98 -0.11 -1.04
CA TYR A 213 -3.74 -1.46 -1.50
C TYR A 213 -4.80 -2.43 -0.97
N VAL A 214 -5.52 -3.05 -1.89
CA VAL A 214 -6.43 -4.17 -1.65
C VAL A 214 -5.69 -5.44 -2.03
N ARG A 215 -5.54 -6.37 -1.09
CA ARG A 215 -4.78 -7.60 -1.29
C ARG A 215 -5.52 -8.56 -2.25
N GLY A 216 -4.78 -9.19 -3.17
CA GLY A 216 -5.26 -10.28 -4.00
C GLY A 216 -4.98 -11.65 -3.39
N ASN A 217 -5.32 -12.71 -4.10
CA ASN A 217 -5.07 -14.06 -3.63
C ASN A 217 -3.59 -14.47 -3.75
N HIS A 218 -2.83 -13.89 -4.66
CA HIS A 218 -1.41 -14.18 -4.79
C HIS A 218 -0.57 -13.60 -3.64
N GLU A 219 -0.95 -12.49 -3.03
CA GLU A 219 -0.31 -11.97 -1.82
C GLU A 219 -0.56 -12.82 -0.58
N THR A 220 -1.47 -13.79 -0.64
CA THR A 220 -1.73 -14.73 0.46
C THR A 220 -0.82 -15.96 0.43
N ARG A 221 -0.06 -16.14 -0.64
CA ARG A 221 0.75 -17.31 -0.93
C ARG A 221 2.21 -17.08 -0.60
N GLY A 222 2.87 -18.11 -0.09
CA GLY A 222 4.30 -18.09 0.22
C GLY A 222 4.61 -17.87 1.71
N GLU A 223 5.84 -18.20 2.08
CA GLU A 223 6.29 -18.26 3.47
C GLU A 223 6.33 -16.90 4.19
N THR A 224 6.37 -15.78 3.44
CA THR A 224 6.34 -14.43 4.02
C THR A 224 5.00 -13.71 3.84
N ALA A 225 3.91 -14.42 3.47
CA ALA A 225 2.59 -13.82 3.27
C ALA A 225 2.04 -13.09 4.51
N THR A 226 2.35 -13.60 5.72
CA THR A 226 1.96 -12.95 6.97
C THR A 226 2.70 -11.65 7.26
N ALA A 227 3.86 -11.42 6.65
CA ALA A 227 4.62 -10.18 6.77
C ALA A 227 4.00 -9.02 5.96
N PHE A 228 3.03 -9.28 5.08
CA PHE A 228 2.38 -8.25 4.25
C PHE A 228 1.93 -7.05 5.07
N GLN A 229 1.33 -7.26 6.23
CA GLN A 229 0.87 -6.20 7.11
C GLN A 229 1.98 -5.28 7.66
N ASP A 230 3.23 -5.74 7.71
CA ASP A 230 4.35 -4.93 8.20
C ASP A 230 4.79 -3.91 7.14
N TYR A 231 4.64 -4.27 5.86
CA TYR A 231 4.99 -3.44 4.70
C TYR A 231 3.85 -2.52 4.26
N PHE A 232 2.59 -3.00 4.33
CA PHE A 232 1.38 -2.24 3.97
C PHE A 232 0.60 -1.74 5.19
N ASN A 233 1.14 -1.90 6.37
CA ASN A 233 0.86 -1.31 7.67
C ASN A 233 -0.61 -0.93 7.91
N PRO A 234 -1.53 -1.90 8.06
CA PRO A 234 -2.95 -1.60 8.17
C PRO A 234 -3.27 -0.76 9.41
N ARG A 235 -4.30 0.05 9.31
CA ARG A 235 -4.79 0.89 10.41
C ARG A 235 -5.38 0.06 11.56
N GLN A 236 -6.00 -1.05 11.22
CA GLN A 236 -6.61 -2.04 12.11
C GLN A 236 -5.87 -3.37 11.96
N PRO A 237 -6.02 -4.32 12.85
CA PRO A 237 -5.37 -5.63 12.75
C PRO A 237 -5.98 -6.53 11.66
N HIS A 238 -6.40 -5.95 10.54
CA HIS A 238 -6.93 -6.62 9.36
C HIS A 238 -6.67 -5.76 8.11
N LEU A 239 -6.76 -6.36 6.92
CA LEU A 239 -6.38 -5.71 5.65
C LEU A 239 -7.58 -5.14 4.87
N TYR A 240 -8.82 -5.32 5.33
CA TYR A 240 -9.98 -4.64 4.78
C TYR A 240 -10.20 -3.30 5.48
N PHE A 241 -10.60 -2.29 4.72
CA PHE A 241 -10.72 -0.92 5.23
C PHE A 241 -11.71 -0.10 4.41
N SER A 242 -12.06 1.08 4.91
CA SER A 242 -12.85 2.05 4.16
C SER A 242 -12.29 3.46 4.36
N PHE A 243 -12.53 4.32 3.39
CA PHE A 243 -12.13 5.72 3.45
C PHE A 243 -12.99 6.58 2.54
N ARG A 244 -12.91 7.90 2.71
CA ARG A 244 -13.63 8.85 1.89
C ARG A 244 -12.69 9.88 1.28
N GLN A 245 -12.88 10.15 -0.03
CA GLN A 245 -12.31 11.30 -0.72
C GLN A 245 -13.43 12.02 -1.48
N GLY A 246 -13.63 13.30 -1.19
CA GLY A 246 -14.69 14.09 -1.79
C GLY A 246 -16.07 13.42 -1.69
N PRO A 247 -16.81 13.26 -2.79
CA PRO A 247 -18.12 12.62 -2.79
C PRO A 247 -18.08 11.09 -2.72
N VAL A 248 -16.90 10.43 -2.80
CA VAL A 248 -16.77 8.97 -2.94
C VAL A 248 -16.34 8.34 -1.63
N TYR A 249 -17.11 7.36 -1.14
CA TYR A 249 -16.75 6.44 -0.08
C TYR A 249 -16.30 5.12 -0.67
N PHE A 250 -15.06 4.73 -0.39
CA PHE A 250 -14.46 3.49 -0.83
C PHE A 250 -14.58 2.43 0.25
N ILE A 251 -15.00 1.23 -0.15
CA ILE A 251 -15.07 0.03 0.68
C ILE A 251 -14.10 -0.97 0.07
N CYS A 252 -12.95 -1.17 0.71
CA CYS A 252 -11.87 -2.02 0.24
C CYS A 252 -11.94 -3.37 0.96
N LEU A 253 -12.21 -4.44 0.22
CA LEU A 253 -12.39 -5.80 0.74
C LEU A 253 -11.16 -6.65 0.49
N ASP A 254 -10.71 -7.35 1.51
CA ASP A 254 -9.69 -8.38 1.38
C ASP A 254 -10.37 -9.74 1.12
N THR A 255 -10.39 -10.15 -0.12
CA THR A 255 -11.09 -11.36 -0.53
C THR A 255 -10.35 -12.65 -0.18
N GLY A 256 -9.08 -12.55 0.24
CA GLY A 256 -8.26 -13.70 0.60
C GLY A 256 -7.95 -14.63 -0.57
N GLU A 257 -7.77 -15.91 -0.29
CA GLU A 257 -7.41 -16.96 -1.24
C GLU A 257 -8.63 -17.44 -2.04
N ASP A 258 -8.43 -17.88 -3.28
CA ASP A 258 -9.48 -18.35 -4.18
C ASP A 258 -9.89 -19.83 -3.96
N LYS A 259 -9.01 -20.66 -3.37
CA LYS A 259 -9.26 -22.06 -3.06
C LYS A 259 -9.84 -22.25 -1.66
N PRO A 260 -10.40 -23.45 -1.35
CA PRO A 260 -10.85 -23.76 0.01
C PRO A 260 -9.69 -23.87 1.01
N ASP A 261 -9.97 -23.65 2.29
CA ASP A 261 -8.97 -23.66 3.36
C ASP A 261 -8.27 -25.01 3.57
N ASP A 262 -8.94 -26.12 3.16
CA ASP A 262 -8.41 -27.49 3.22
C ASP A 262 -7.73 -27.92 1.91
N ASP A 263 -7.51 -27.02 0.97
CA ASP A 263 -6.83 -27.35 -0.28
C ASP A 263 -5.39 -27.82 -0.02
N ILE A 264 -5.01 -28.89 -0.72
CA ILE A 264 -3.70 -29.53 -0.60
C ILE A 264 -2.54 -28.57 -0.94
N GLU A 265 -2.81 -27.57 -1.81
CA GLU A 265 -1.80 -26.59 -2.20
C GLU A 265 -1.31 -25.72 -1.03
N TYR A 266 -2.17 -25.53 -0.02
CA TYR A 266 -1.85 -24.70 1.15
C TYR A 266 -1.60 -25.51 2.42
N ALA A 267 -1.68 -26.82 2.35
CA ALA A 267 -1.42 -27.73 3.46
C ALA A 267 -2.19 -27.41 4.76
N GLY A 268 -3.37 -26.76 4.65
CA GLY A 268 -4.24 -26.43 5.76
C GLY A 268 -3.77 -25.26 6.63
N ILE A 269 -2.91 -24.35 6.13
CA ILE A 269 -2.45 -23.18 6.89
C ILE A 269 -3.31 -21.93 6.70
N THR A 270 -4.36 -22.00 5.87
CA THR A 270 -5.29 -20.91 5.61
C THR A 270 -6.57 -21.02 6.43
N ASP A 271 -7.22 -19.91 6.73
CA ASP A 271 -8.52 -19.79 7.44
C ASP A 271 -9.31 -18.60 6.88
N TYR A 272 -9.42 -18.56 5.55
CA TYR A 272 -10.09 -17.42 4.87
C TYR A 272 -11.60 -17.47 4.98
N ASP A 273 -12.20 -18.64 5.17
CA ASP A 273 -13.65 -18.74 5.37
C ASP A 273 -14.08 -18.05 6.67
N SER A 274 -13.31 -18.21 7.76
CA SER A 274 -13.52 -17.46 9.02
C SER A 274 -13.27 -15.96 8.83
N TYR A 275 -12.15 -15.61 8.20
CA TYR A 275 -11.76 -14.22 7.95
C TYR A 275 -12.79 -13.44 7.12
N ARG A 276 -13.37 -14.06 6.08
CA ARG A 276 -14.48 -13.48 5.30
C ARG A 276 -15.75 -13.29 6.13
N SER A 277 -16.00 -14.18 7.08
CA SER A 277 -17.15 -14.06 7.99
C SER A 277 -17.00 -12.87 8.94
N GLU A 278 -15.80 -12.64 9.50
CA GLU A 278 -15.46 -11.46 10.30
C GLU A 278 -15.61 -10.18 9.47
N GLN A 279 -15.13 -10.20 8.25
CA GLN A 279 -15.23 -9.05 7.34
C GLN A 279 -16.69 -8.74 6.97
N ALA A 280 -17.54 -9.76 6.77
CA ALA A 280 -18.97 -9.56 6.55
C ALA A 280 -19.67 -8.94 7.78
N ALA A 281 -19.20 -9.25 8.99
CA ALA A 281 -19.69 -8.59 10.20
C ALA A 281 -19.26 -7.11 10.27
N TRP A 282 -18.01 -6.81 9.92
CA TRP A 282 -17.51 -5.44 9.80
C TRP A 282 -18.29 -4.62 8.76
N LEU A 283 -18.57 -5.17 7.58
CA LEU A 283 -19.36 -4.49 6.54
C LEU A 283 -20.69 -3.95 7.07
N LYS A 284 -21.38 -4.70 7.94
CA LYS A 284 -22.65 -4.29 8.56
C LYS A 284 -22.52 -3.04 9.45
N THR A 285 -21.31 -2.68 9.88
CA THR A 285 -21.09 -1.50 10.72
C THR A 285 -20.93 -0.21 9.89
N LEU A 286 -20.55 -0.30 8.62
CA LEU A 286 -20.23 0.85 7.78
C LEU A 286 -21.40 1.84 7.57
N PRO A 287 -22.67 1.39 7.43
CA PRO A 287 -23.78 2.34 7.28
C PRO A 287 -23.95 3.31 8.46
N SER A 288 -23.35 3.03 9.62
CA SER A 288 -23.36 3.95 10.78
C SER A 288 -22.24 4.99 10.74
N ASP A 289 -21.26 4.88 9.81
CA ASP A 289 -20.18 5.85 9.65
C ASP A 289 -20.73 7.16 9.04
N PRO A 290 -20.55 8.33 9.67
CA PRO A 290 -20.98 9.61 9.14
C PRO A 290 -20.36 9.93 7.76
N LEU A 291 -19.13 9.45 7.48
CA LEU A 291 -18.48 9.61 6.18
C LEU A 291 -19.18 8.78 5.09
N TYR A 292 -19.67 7.59 5.45
CA TYR A 292 -20.49 6.77 4.56
C TYR A 292 -21.85 7.43 4.29
N GLN A 293 -22.55 7.87 5.35
CA GLN A 293 -23.90 8.45 5.26
C GLN A 293 -23.92 9.70 4.38
N SER A 294 -22.90 10.55 4.48
CA SER A 294 -22.79 11.78 3.70
C SER A 294 -22.15 11.62 2.33
N ALA A 295 -21.73 10.40 1.93
CA ALA A 295 -21.16 10.12 0.63
C ALA A 295 -22.23 10.08 -0.46
N ARG A 296 -21.93 10.67 -1.62
CA ARG A 296 -22.77 10.56 -2.81
C ARG A 296 -22.57 9.24 -3.55
N TRP A 297 -21.36 8.71 -3.52
CA TRP A 297 -20.96 7.50 -4.21
C TRP A 297 -20.37 6.49 -3.24
N ARG A 298 -20.73 5.23 -3.37
CA ARG A 298 -20.21 4.10 -2.60
C ARG A 298 -19.64 3.08 -3.56
N ILE A 299 -18.32 2.98 -3.56
CA ILE A 299 -17.58 2.11 -4.48
C ILE A 299 -16.91 1.01 -3.68
N VAL A 300 -17.20 -0.23 -4.05
CA VAL A 300 -16.51 -1.40 -3.51
C VAL A 300 -15.30 -1.71 -4.38
N VAL A 301 -14.15 -1.91 -3.74
CA VAL A 301 -12.92 -2.35 -4.37
C VAL A 301 -12.59 -3.72 -3.79
N ALA A 302 -12.59 -4.74 -4.60
CA ALA A 302 -12.31 -6.11 -4.20
C ALA A 302 -11.48 -6.79 -5.29
N HIS A 303 -10.52 -7.62 -4.91
CA HIS A 303 -9.73 -8.31 -5.93
C HIS A 303 -10.61 -9.33 -6.66
N MET A 304 -11.20 -10.28 -5.96
CA MET A 304 -12.15 -11.26 -6.55
C MET A 304 -13.55 -10.65 -6.68
N PRO A 305 -14.19 -10.74 -7.87
CA PRO A 305 -15.54 -10.23 -8.07
C PRO A 305 -16.60 -11.11 -7.40
N THR A 306 -17.64 -10.47 -6.85
CA THR A 306 -18.84 -11.17 -6.36
C THR A 306 -19.84 -11.36 -7.50
N ILE A 307 -19.56 -12.27 -8.41
CA ILE A 307 -20.43 -12.63 -9.54
C ILE A 307 -21.03 -14.02 -9.33
N ASP A 308 -22.27 -14.19 -9.77
CA ASP A 308 -22.96 -15.49 -9.75
C ASP A 308 -22.58 -16.26 -11.02
N ASP A 309 -21.44 -16.97 -10.94
CA ASP A 309 -20.92 -17.81 -12.02
C ASP A 309 -20.57 -19.19 -11.48
N PRO A 310 -21.20 -20.26 -11.98
CA PRO A 310 -20.95 -21.63 -11.51
C PRO A 310 -19.50 -22.11 -11.72
N SER A 311 -18.72 -21.45 -12.55
CA SER A 311 -17.30 -21.77 -12.77
C SER A 311 -16.37 -21.08 -11.80
N SER A 312 -16.90 -20.23 -10.89
CA SER A 312 -16.12 -19.50 -9.89
C SER A 312 -15.47 -20.45 -8.88
N TRP A 313 -14.28 -20.08 -8.44
CA TRP A 313 -13.57 -20.80 -7.38
C TRP A 313 -14.24 -20.62 -6.02
N HIS A 314 -13.88 -21.48 -5.05
CA HIS A 314 -14.45 -21.47 -3.69
C HIS A 314 -14.44 -20.08 -3.05
N GLY A 315 -13.30 -19.39 -3.07
CA GLY A 315 -13.16 -18.06 -2.45
C GLY A 315 -14.10 -17.02 -3.06
N GLN A 316 -14.28 -17.01 -4.38
CA GLN A 316 -15.25 -16.14 -5.04
C GLN A 316 -16.69 -16.45 -4.62
N MET A 317 -17.05 -17.75 -4.57
CA MET A 317 -18.38 -18.19 -4.15
C MET A 317 -18.64 -17.88 -2.66
N ASP A 318 -17.64 -17.99 -1.82
CA ASP A 318 -17.74 -17.64 -0.40
C ASP A 318 -17.89 -16.11 -0.21
N CYS A 319 -17.14 -15.30 -0.98
CA CYS A 319 -17.35 -13.85 -1.05
C CYS A 319 -18.77 -13.51 -1.53
N LEU A 320 -19.26 -14.13 -2.59
CA LEU A 320 -20.63 -13.95 -3.08
C LEU A 320 -21.65 -14.25 -1.96
N LYS A 321 -21.51 -15.38 -1.29
CA LYS A 321 -22.41 -15.82 -0.21
C LYS A 321 -22.38 -14.91 1.01
N LYS A 322 -21.22 -14.42 1.41
CA LYS A 322 -21.03 -13.67 2.66
C LYS A 322 -21.15 -12.16 2.51
N PHE A 323 -20.59 -11.60 1.43
CA PHE A 323 -20.55 -10.14 1.25
C PHE A 323 -21.78 -9.61 0.52
N THR A 324 -22.24 -10.30 -0.52
CA THR A 324 -23.31 -9.78 -1.39
C THR A 324 -24.61 -9.48 -0.64
N PRO A 325 -25.11 -10.32 0.29
CA PRO A 325 -26.33 -9.99 1.02
C PRO A 325 -26.21 -8.68 1.85
N VAL A 326 -25.01 -8.40 2.37
CA VAL A 326 -24.75 -7.16 3.11
C VAL A 326 -24.64 -6.00 2.13
N LEU A 327 -23.84 -6.13 1.08
CA LEU A 327 -23.62 -5.08 0.08
C LEU A 327 -24.91 -4.68 -0.64
N ASN A 328 -25.80 -5.65 -0.92
CA ASN A 328 -27.12 -5.41 -1.51
C ASN A 328 -28.01 -4.48 -0.66
N SER A 329 -27.76 -4.39 0.66
CA SER A 329 -28.48 -3.50 1.57
C SER A 329 -27.80 -2.15 1.76
N MET A 330 -26.67 -1.90 1.09
CA MET A 330 -25.79 -0.74 1.33
C MET A 330 -25.84 0.30 0.21
N ASP A 331 -26.78 0.21 -0.74
CA ASP A 331 -26.88 1.12 -1.92
C ASP A 331 -25.52 1.32 -2.62
N ILE A 332 -24.84 0.25 -2.96
CA ILE A 332 -23.56 0.29 -3.68
C ILE A 332 -23.77 0.74 -5.11
N ASP A 333 -22.99 1.73 -5.56
CA ASP A 333 -23.10 2.26 -6.92
C ASP A 333 -22.28 1.48 -7.94
N LEU A 334 -21.15 0.87 -7.51
CA LEU A 334 -20.25 0.12 -8.37
C LEU A 334 -19.31 -0.76 -7.52
N MET A 335 -19.05 -1.99 -7.98
CA MET A 335 -17.92 -2.80 -7.55
C MET A 335 -16.87 -2.84 -8.66
N VAL A 336 -15.59 -2.60 -8.31
CA VAL A 336 -14.45 -2.72 -9.22
C VAL A 336 -13.51 -3.83 -8.77
N CYS A 337 -13.10 -4.69 -9.72
CA CYS A 337 -12.38 -5.93 -9.42
C CYS A 337 -11.22 -6.18 -10.40
N GLY A 338 -10.35 -7.15 -10.04
CA GLY A 338 -9.33 -7.77 -10.87
C GLY A 338 -9.56 -9.27 -11.01
N HIS A 339 -8.49 -10.08 -10.78
CA HIS A 339 -8.50 -11.53 -10.64
C HIS A 339 -8.76 -12.34 -11.92
N MET A 340 -9.76 -11.97 -12.70
CA MET A 340 -10.21 -12.77 -13.84
C MET A 340 -9.30 -12.67 -15.07
N HIS A 341 -8.32 -11.74 -15.07
CA HIS A 341 -7.44 -11.42 -16.22
C HIS A 341 -8.20 -11.05 -17.50
N GLU A 342 -9.51 -10.78 -17.40
CA GLU A 342 -10.38 -10.41 -18.49
C GLU A 342 -11.12 -9.10 -18.19
N ASP A 343 -11.36 -8.30 -19.22
CA ASP A 343 -12.22 -7.13 -19.11
C ASP A 343 -13.68 -7.56 -19.14
N MET A 344 -14.39 -7.39 -18.04
CA MET A 344 -15.77 -7.83 -17.89
C MET A 344 -16.63 -6.74 -17.27
N TYR A 345 -17.89 -6.68 -17.69
CA TYR A 345 -18.92 -5.89 -17.03
C TYR A 345 -20.18 -6.74 -16.80
N ARG A 346 -20.74 -6.63 -15.62
CA ARG A 346 -22.00 -7.25 -15.25
C ARG A 346 -22.96 -6.20 -14.75
N GLU A 347 -24.14 -6.14 -15.38
CA GLU A 347 -25.26 -5.33 -14.89
C GLU A 347 -25.80 -5.91 -13.58
N PRO A 348 -26.47 -5.10 -12.75
CA PRO A 348 -27.21 -5.59 -11.60
C PRO A 348 -28.13 -6.74 -11.94
N SER A 349 -28.23 -7.74 -11.06
CA SER A 349 -29.04 -8.94 -11.21
C SER A 349 -29.94 -9.17 -9.99
N GLN A 350 -30.69 -10.26 -9.97
CA GLN A 350 -31.46 -10.66 -8.79
C GLN A 350 -30.58 -11.07 -7.60
N THR A 351 -29.37 -11.57 -7.87
CA THR A 351 -28.41 -12.00 -6.86
C THR A 351 -27.52 -10.84 -6.40
N VAL A 352 -27.02 -10.03 -7.33
CA VAL A 352 -26.08 -8.90 -7.09
C VAL A 352 -26.75 -7.61 -7.55
N HIS A 353 -27.12 -6.75 -6.62
CA HIS A 353 -27.95 -5.55 -6.89
C HIS A 353 -27.15 -4.33 -7.39
N TYR A 354 -25.86 -4.47 -7.61
CA TYR A 354 -24.97 -3.40 -8.07
C TYR A 354 -24.17 -3.88 -9.30
N PRO A 355 -23.74 -2.95 -10.16
CA PRO A 355 -22.89 -3.30 -11.29
C PRO A 355 -21.49 -3.73 -10.82
N VAL A 356 -20.90 -4.69 -11.54
CA VAL A 356 -19.54 -5.20 -11.30
C VAL A 356 -18.70 -4.99 -12.54
N LEU A 357 -17.60 -4.26 -12.42
CA LEU A 357 -16.63 -4.00 -13.46
C LEU A 357 -15.29 -4.67 -13.13
N VAL A 358 -14.87 -5.60 -13.94
CA VAL A 358 -13.57 -6.29 -13.81
C VAL A 358 -12.59 -5.68 -14.80
N ASN A 359 -11.43 -5.25 -14.30
CA ASN A 359 -10.29 -4.81 -15.10
C ASN A 359 -9.35 -6.01 -15.33
N SER A 360 -8.92 -6.20 -16.56
CA SER A 360 -7.94 -7.23 -16.88
C SER A 360 -6.53 -6.88 -16.42
N ASN A 361 -5.64 -7.86 -16.51
CA ASN A 361 -4.20 -7.67 -16.25
C ASN A 361 -3.44 -6.92 -17.37
N ARG A 362 -4.15 -6.26 -18.30
CA ARG A 362 -3.62 -5.52 -19.46
C ARG A 362 -4.12 -4.10 -19.55
N GLY A 363 -5.00 -3.70 -18.63
CA GLY A 363 -5.66 -2.41 -18.63
C GLY A 363 -5.46 -1.64 -17.32
N ILE A 364 -5.87 -0.39 -17.36
CA ILE A 364 -6.00 0.46 -16.18
C ILE A 364 -7.41 1.02 -16.13
N LEU A 365 -8.04 0.96 -14.98
CA LEU A 365 -9.33 1.57 -14.74
C LEU A 365 -9.11 3.02 -14.30
N GLU A 366 -9.86 3.93 -14.93
CA GLU A 366 -9.93 5.34 -14.60
C GLU A 366 -11.36 5.68 -14.24
N ALA A 367 -11.55 6.47 -13.18
CA ALA A 367 -12.86 6.94 -12.80
C ALA A 367 -12.80 8.39 -12.31
N GLU A 368 -13.88 9.13 -12.56
CA GLU A 368 -14.03 10.51 -12.10
C GLU A 368 -15.49 10.84 -11.83
N THR A 369 -15.72 11.65 -10.81
CA THR A 369 -17.04 12.22 -10.53
C THR A 369 -17.12 13.64 -11.06
N GLU A 370 -18.26 13.99 -11.65
CA GLU A 370 -18.59 15.34 -12.09
C GLU A 370 -20.07 15.60 -11.78
N GLY A 371 -20.35 16.47 -10.82
CA GLY A 371 -21.71 16.71 -10.34
C GLY A 371 -22.37 15.40 -9.89
N ASN A 372 -23.47 15.01 -10.54
CA ASN A 372 -24.21 13.78 -10.27
C ASN A 372 -23.81 12.59 -11.16
N GLN A 373 -22.67 12.67 -11.82
CA GLN A 373 -22.19 11.61 -12.69
C GLN A 373 -20.90 10.99 -12.13
N LEU A 374 -20.77 9.69 -12.29
CA LEU A 374 -19.54 8.92 -12.15
C LEU A 374 -19.24 8.31 -13.52
N ARG A 375 -18.13 8.74 -14.13
CA ARG A 375 -17.61 8.16 -15.38
C ARG A 375 -16.52 7.19 -15.06
N VAL A 376 -16.59 6.01 -15.63
CA VAL A 376 -15.58 4.94 -15.44
C VAL A 376 -15.21 4.38 -16.81
N LYS A 377 -13.91 4.20 -17.05
CA LYS A 377 -13.42 3.55 -18.26
C LYS A 377 -12.23 2.65 -17.96
N VAL A 378 -12.07 1.62 -18.77
CA VAL A 378 -10.88 0.75 -18.78
C VAL A 378 -10.14 0.97 -20.09
N THR A 379 -8.87 1.34 -20.01
CA THR A 379 -8.00 1.61 -21.16
C THR A 379 -6.81 0.65 -21.13
N ARG A 380 -6.57 -0.06 -22.21
CA ARG A 380 -5.39 -0.94 -22.39
C ARG A 380 -4.14 -0.16 -22.79
N LEU A 381 -2.97 -0.77 -22.68
CA LEU A 381 -1.70 -0.15 -23.08
C LEU A 381 -1.68 0.31 -24.54
N ASP A 382 -2.32 -0.43 -25.46
CA ASP A 382 -2.47 -0.05 -26.87
C ASP A 382 -3.35 1.20 -27.09
N GLY A 383 -3.95 1.74 -26.03
CA GLY A 383 -4.85 2.89 -26.08
C GLY A 383 -6.30 2.55 -26.35
N LYS A 384 -6.64 1.28 -26.51
CA LYS A 384 -8.04 0.87 -26.73
C LYS A 384 -8.82 0.96 -25.43
N THR A 385 -9.93 1.72 -25.45
CA THR A 385 -10.94 1.68 -24.38
C THR A 385 -11.81 0.44 -24.59
N VAL A 386 -11.86 -0.43 -23.60
CA VAL A 386 -12.59 -1.72 -23.66
C VAL A 386 -13.88 -1.71 -22.87
N ASN A 387 -13.97 -0.85 -21.85
CA ASN A 387 -15.18 -0.58 -21.10
C ASN A 387 -15.31 0.93 -20.89
N ALA A 388 -16.53 1.46 -20.97
CA ALA A 388 -16.83 2.86 -20.64
C ALA A 388 -18.29 2.96 -20.17
N HIS A 389 -18.48 3.41 -18.93
CA HIS A 389 -19.80 3.52 -18.30
C HIS A 389 -19.95 4.86 -17.63
N THR A 390 -21.19 5.36 -17.60
CA THR A 390 -21.56 6.57 -16.87
C THR A 390 -22.74 6.27 -15.98
N TYR A 391 -22.55 6.41 -14.69
CA TYR A 391 -23.57 6.22 -13.67
C TYR A 391 -24.13 7.55 -13.24
N ARG A 392 -25.37 7.58 -12.77
CA ARG A 392 -26.01 8.74 -12.15
C ARG A 392 -26.31 8.46 -10.70
N ALA A 393 -25.93 9.37 -9.82
CA ALA A 393 -26.22 9.24 -8.40
C ALA A 393 -27.73 9.17 -8.16
N GLN A 394 -28.15 8.26 -7.29
CA GLN A 394 -29.56 8.08 -6.90
C GLN A 394 -29.90 8.87 -5.63
N ARG A 395 -28.91 9.49 -4.95
CA ARG A 395 -29.00 10.25 -3.70
C ARG A 395 -28.26 11.58 -3.75
#